data_f73d77e8a4450df9c368cb1e06df658c
#
_entry.id   f73d77e8a4450df9c368cb1e06df658c
#
_cell.length_a   1.000
_cell.length_b   1.000
_cell.length_c   1.000
_cell.angle_alpha   90.00
_cell.angle_beta   90.00
_cell.angle_gamma   90.00
#
_symmetry.space_group_name_H-M   'P 1'
#
loop_
_entity.id
_entity.type
_entity.pdbx_description
1 polymer ?
#
loop_
_entity_poly.entity_id
_entity_poly.type
_entity_poly.pdbx_seq_one_letter_code
_entity_poly.pdbx_strand_id
1 'polypeptide(L)'
;IVSMLHRNPYTMIMNGYEFLADYIVAVATEKAFRHQGCMRKLLEKALNDMADQGMPFTFLMPASESIYAPFDFVWICPYTELPMRVARMSAEAQNRYLAGRYQMFCKRNARYMENLQAERIAETGEAMPDHIPLFMARVTDVTSMLRLIGSREKKVLYLKIKDPIVERNNGYFCWTTAPEESVVERMEEAPEHIDLELTIG
;
A
#
# COMPACT_ATOMS: atom_id res chain seq x y z
N ILE A 1 -4.99 -0.64 -27.15
CA ILE A 1 -4.36 -0.81 -25.82
C ILE A 1 -4.14 -2.28 -25.62
N VAL A 2 -2.88 -2.69 -25.40
CA VAL A 2 -2.51 -4.11 -25.28
C VAL A 2 -2.59 -4.58 -23.82
N SER A 3 -2.16 -3.73 -22.90
CA SER A 3 -2.23 -3.95 -21.45
C SER A 3 -2.52 -2.66 -20.74
N MET A 4 -3.22 -2.74 -19.61
CA MET A 4 -3.57 -1.58 -18.80
C MET A 4 -3.58 -1.93 -17.31
N LEU A 5 -3.40 -0.93 -16.50
CA LEU A 5 -3.73 -0.88 -15.08
C LEU A 5 -4.18 0.53 -14.72
N HIS A 6 -5.00 0.65 -13.70
CA HIS A 6 -5.36 1.95 -13.16
C HIS A 6 -4.75 2.11 -11.76
N ARG A 7 -4.32 3.31 -11.46
CA ARG A 7 -3.83 3.74 -10.15
C ARG A 7 -4.84 4.73 -9.56
N ASN A 8 -5.54 4.30 -8.53
CA ASN A 8 -6.52 5.14 -7.84
C ASN A 8 -5.89 5.66 -6.55
N PRO A 9 -5.57 6.96 -6.43
CA PRO A 9 -4.95 7.50 -5.25
C PRO A 9 -5.95 7.61 -4.09
N TYR A 10 -5.57 7.03 -2.95
CA TYR A 10 -6.26 7.16 -1.68
C TYR A 10 -5.41 7.96 -0.70
N THR A 11 -6.06 8.83 0.05
CA THR A 11 -5.44 9.43 1.23
C THR A 11 -5.54 8.41 2.36
N MET A 12 -4.39 8.01 2.89
CA MET A 12 -4.27 7.07 4.00
C MET A 12 -3.87 7.79 5.27
N ILE A 13 -4.24 7.22 6.41
CA ILE A 13 -3.71 7.62 7.72
C ILE A 13 -3.06 6.38 8.34
N MET A 14 -1.84 6.53 8.85
CA MET A 14 -1.14 5.53 9.64
C MET A 14 -0.43 6.21 10.81
N ASN A 15 -0.70 5.76 12.03
CA ASN A 15 -0.13 6.34 13.26
C ASN A 15 -0.29 7.86 13.37
N GLY A 16 -1.37 8.43 12.80
CA GLY A 16 -1.63 9.87 12.77
C GLY A 16 -1.03 10.63 11.59
N TYR A 17 -0.15 10.01 10.82
CA TYR A 17 0.43 10.61 9.60
C TYR A 17 -0.49 10.41 8.40
N GLU A 18 -0.64 11.46 7.60
CA GLU A 18 -1.43 11.45 6.36
C GLU A 18 -0.50 11.36 5.15
N PHE A 19 -0.79 10.43 4.22
CA PHE A 19 -0.02 10.20 3.02
C PHE A 19 -0.88 9.65 1.89
N LEU A 20 -0.33 9.60 0.68
CA LEU A 20 -0.96 8.98 -0.49
C LEU A 20 -0.47 7.55 -0.68
N ALA A 21 -1.39 6.66 -1.00
CA ALA A 21 -1.11 5.33 -1.52
C ALA A 21 -2.07 5.01 -2.67
N ASP A 22 -1.57 4.39 -3.71
CA ASP A 22 -2.41 4.01 -4.83
C ASP A 22 -3.01 2.62 -4.64
N TYR A 23 -4.30 2.52 -4.92
CA TYR A 23 -4.99 1.27 -5.12
C TYR A 23 -4.88 0.87 -6.59
N ILE A 24 -4.26 -0.28 -6.87
CA ILE A 24 -4.14 -0.81 -8.23
C ILE A 24 -5.41 -1.58 -8.57
N VAL A 25 -6.03 -1.22 -9.68
CA VAL A 25 -7.29 -1.82 -10.15
C VAL A 25 -7.30 -1.94 -11.68
N ALA A 26 -8.22 -2.75 -12.21
CA ALA A 26 -8.43 -2.96 -13.64
C ALA A 26 -7.15 -3.39 -14.39
N VAL A 27 -6.37 -4.27 -13.78
CA VAL A 27 -5.18 -4.85 -14.43
C VAL A 27 -5.65 -5.85 -15.49
N ALA A 28 -5.41 -5.53 -16.75
CA ALA A 28 -5.84 -6.36 -17.87
C ALA A 28 -4.80 -6.41 -18.99
N THR A 29 -4.70 -7.55 -19.64
CA THR A 29 -3.92 -7.73 -20.86
C THR A 29 -4.77 -8.47 -21.88
N GLU A 30 -4.82 -7.94 -23.10
CA GLU A 30 -5.54 -8.57 -24.21
C GLU A 30 -5.05 -10.00 -24.44
N LYS A 31 -5.98 -10.92 -24.68
CA LYS A 31 -5.71 -12.37 -24.71
C LYS A 31 -4.55 -12.74 -25.65
N ALA A 32 -4.47 -12.12 -26.84
CA ALA A 32 -3.43 -12.37 -27.83
C ALA A 32 -2.01 -11.94 -27.37
N PHE A 33 -1.91 -11.10 -26.33
CA PHE A 33 -0.63 -10.55 -25.81
C PHE A 33 -0.29 -11.03 -24.40
N ARG A 34 -1.06 -11.98 -23.86
CA ARG A 34 -0.76 -12.61 -22.57
C ARG A 34 0.53 -13.41 -22.64
N HIS A 35 1.19 -13.58 -21.50
CA HIS A 35 2.46 -14.30 -21.35
C HIS A 35 3.65 -13.73 -22.12
N GLN A 36 3.55 -12.49 -22.64
CA GLN A 36 4.63 -11.78 -23.33
C GLN A 36 5.29 -10.68 -22.46
N GLY A 37 5.03 -10.69 -21.16
CA GLY A 37 5.63 -9.73 -20.22
C GLY A 37 5.00 -8.33 -20.20
N CYS A 38 3.91 -8.09 -20.96
CA CYS A 38 3.29 -6.76 -21.02
C CYS A 38 2.82 -6.26 -19.65
N MET A 39 2.11 -7.09 -18.90
CA MET A 39 1.67 -6.77 -17.53
C MET A 39 2.86 -6.53 -16.60
N ARG A 40 3.91 -7.38 -16.67
CA ARG A 40 5.12 -7.24 -15.86
C ARG A 40 5.75 -5.86 -16.02
N LYS A 41 6.05 -5.47 -17.26
CA LYS A 41 6.64 -4.16 -17.57
C LYS A 41 5.78 -2.99 -17.06
N LEU A 42 4.45 -3.11 -17.20
CA LEU A 42 3.53 -2.07 -16.77
C LEU A 42 3.49 -1.96 -15.24
N LEU A 43 3.46 -3.10 -14.54
CA LEU A 43 3.42 -3.13 -13.07
C LEU A 43 4.75 -2.68 -12.46
N GLU A 44 5.88 -3.16 -12.98
CA GLU A 44 7.22 -2.72 -12.55
C GLU A 44 7.39 -1.20 -12.74
N LYS A 45 6.95 -0.66 -13.89
CA LYS A 45 6.94 0.79 -14.10
C LYS A 45 6.08 1.51 -13.07
N ALA A 46 4.86 1.04 -12.81
CA ALA A 46 3.96 1.65 -11.85
C ALA A 46 4.55 1.66 -10.43
N LEU A 47 5.20 0.56 -10.00
CA LEU A 47 5.86 0.45 -8.69
C LEU A 47 7.03 1.45 -8.57
N ASN A 48 7.84 1.60 -9.61
CA ASN A 48 8.92 2.58 -9.62
C ASN A 48 8.38 4.03 -9.62
N ASP A 49 7.33 4.32 -10.40
CA ASP A 49 6.69 5.65 -10.42
C ASP A 49 6.09 6.02 -9.04
N MET A 50 5.53 5.05 -8.30
CA MET A 50 5.04 5.26 -6.93
C MET A 50 6.18 5.51 -5.95
N ALA A 51 7.26 4.75 -6.07
CA ALA A 51 8.47 4.95 -5.28
C ALA A 51 9.08 6.34 -5.51
N ASP A 52 9.16 6.80 -6.77
CA ASP A 52 9.65 8.13 -7.13
C ASP A 52 8.76 9.26 -6.58
N GLN A 53 7.48 8.98 -6.37
CA GLN A 53 6.53 9.88 -5.72
C GLN A 53 6.58 9.79 -4.18
N GLY A 54 7.43 8.94 -3.62
CA GLY A 54 7.56 8.74 -2.17
C GLY A 54 6.34 8.07 -1.54
N MET A 55 5.56 7.30 -2.30
CA MET A 55 4.44 6.55 -1.76
C MET A 55 4.97 5.37 -0.93
N PRO A 56 4.55 5.22 0.34
CA PRO A 56 5.09 4.17 1.22
C PRO A 56 4.79 2.76 0.72
N PHE A 57 3.58 2.55 0.22
CA PHE A 57 3.12 1.26 -0.29
C PHE A 57 2.00 1.43 -1.33
N THR A 58 1.71 0.36 -2.02
CA THR A 58 0.51 0.19 -2.86
C THR A 58 -0.25 -1.05 -2.44
N PHE A 59 -1.53 -1.11 -2.77
CA PHE A 59 -2.41 -2.22 -2.41
C PHE A 59 -3.41 -2.54 -3.51
N LEU A 60 -3.96 -3.74 -3.45
CA LEU A 60 -4.95 -4.24 -4.42
C LEU A 60 -5.80 -5.36 -3.82
N MET A 61 -6.94 -5.65 -4.44
CA MET A 61 -7.67 -6.90 -4.27
C MET A 61 -7.35 -7.80 -5.47
N PRO A 62 -6.63 -8.91 -5.28
CA PRO A 62 -6.20 -9.74 -6.39
C PRO A 62 -7.32 -10.65 -6.89
N ALA A 63 -7.39 -10.83 -8.19
CA ALA A 63 -8.18 -11.93 -8.78
C ALA A 63 -7.55 -13.30 -8.45
N SER A 64 -6.21 -13.34 -8.28
CA SER A 64 -5.45 -14.51 -7.83
C SER A 64 -4.12 -14.06 -7.27
N GLU A 65 -3.69 -14.67 -6.15
CA GLU A 65 -2.39 -14.45 -5.54
C GLU A 65 -1.24 -14.66 -6.52
N SER A 66 -1.30 -15.72 -7.29
CA SER A 66 -0.26 -16.12 -8.26
C SER A 66 0.08 -15.05 -9.31
N ILE A 67 -0.80 -14.06 -9.50
CA ILE A 67 -0.57 -12.94 -10.41
C ILE A 67 0.37 -11.91 -9.79
N TYR A 68 0.26 -11.66 -8.48
CA TYR A 68 0.91 -10.54 -7.79
C TYR A 68 2.04 -10.97 -6.84
N ALA A 69 2.04 -12.20 -6.35
CA ALA A 69 3.14 -12.75 -5.57
C ALA A 69 4.52 -12.62 -6.28
N PRO A 70 4.64 -12.82 -7.63
CA PRO A 70 5.91 -12.61 -8.34
C PRO A 70 6.40 -11.14 -8.38
N PHE A 71 5.61 -10.21 -7.83
CA PHE A 71 5.94 -8.80 -7.65
C PHE A 71 6.03 -8.42 -6.18
N ASP A 72 6.21 -9.40 -5.31
CA ASP A 72 6.39 -9.22 -3.86
C ASP A 72 5.19 -8.57 -3.16
N PHE A 73 3.97 -8.78 -3.68
CA PHE A 73 2.75 -8.47 -2.95
C PHE A 73 2.45 -9.59 -1.96
N VAL A 74 2.11 -9.20 -0.74
CA VAL A 74 1.75 -10.11 0.35
C VAL A 74 0.35 -9.81 0.87
N TRP A 75 -0.31 -10.83 1.41
CA TRP A 75 -1.61 -10.68 2.08
C TRP A 75 -1.49 -9.82 3.33
N ILE A 76 -2.42 -8.88 3.49
CA ILE A 76 -2.40 -7.95 4.63
C ILE A 76 -3.66 -8.02 5.51
N CYS A 77 -4.83 -7.96 4.92
CA CYS A 77 -6.08 -7.95 5.70
C CYS A 77 -7.29 -8.31 4.82
N PRO A 78 -8.38 -8.79 5.42
CA PRO A 78 -9.67 -8.91 4.74
C PRO A 78 -10.30 -7.55 4.48
N TYR A 79 -11.12 -7.48 3.44
CA TYR A 79 -12.05 -6.36 3.27
C TYR A 79 -13.04 -6.34 4.44
N THR A 80 -13.23 -5.16 5.01
CA THR A 80 -14.13 -4.99 6.14
C THR A 80 -15.06 -3.80 5.90
N GLU A 81 -16.34 -4.04 5.87
CA GLU A 81 -17.33 -2.99 5.79
C GLU A 81 -17.48 -2.26 7.13
N LEU A 82 -17.75 -0.96 7.04
CA LEU A 82 -18.17 -0.22 8.21
C LEU A 82 -19.57 -0.67 8.67
N PRO A 83 -19.79 -0.78 9.99
CA PRO A 83 -21.15 -0.99 10.49
C PRO A 83 -22.10 0.05 9.92
N MET A 84 -23.31 -0.36 9.52
CA MET A 84 -24.31 0.49 8.85
C MET A 84 -24.55 1.84 9.57
N ARG A 85 -24.55 1.83 10.89
CA ARG A 85 -24.68 3.05 11.71
C ARG A 85 -23.53 4.03 11.49
N VAL A 86 -22.30 3.53 11.31
CA VAL A 86 -21.10 4.35 11.08
C VAL A 86 -21.03 4.82 9.64
N ALA A 87 -21.36 3.96 8.69
CA ALA A 87 -21.36 4.27 7.26
C ALA A 87 -22.34 5.44 6.90
N ARG A 88 -23.34 5.71 7.76
CA ARG A 88 -24.31 6.82 7.62
C ARG A 88 -23.86 8.12 8.30
N MET A 89 -22.73 8.12 9.01
CA MET A 89 -22.19 9.32 9.68
C MET A 89 -21.46 10.23 8.68
N SER A 90 -21.15 11.46 9.12
CA SER A 90 -20.28 12.35 8.35
C SER A 90 -18.87 11.77 8.20
N ALA A 91 -18.12 12.23 7.21
CA ALA A 91 -16.74 11.81 6.97
C ALA A 91 -15.85 11.97 8.21
N GLU A 92 -16.00 13.10 8.95
CA GLU A 92 -15.23 13.36 10.18
C GLU A 92 -15.60 12.36 11.29
N ALA A 93 -16.86 12.01 11.43
CA ALA A 93 -17.31 11.04 12.43
C ALA A 93 -16.82 9.62 12.09
N GLN A 94 -16.80 9.26 10.80
CA GLN A 94 -16.22 8.00 10.33
C GLN A 94 -14.71 7.97 10.58
N ASN A 95 -13.97 9.04 10.29
CA ASN A 95 -12.53 9.13 10.57
C ASN A 95 -12.23 8.99 12.07
N ARG A 96 -12.99 9.64 12.94
CA ARG A 96 -12.82 9.46 14.40
C ARG A 96 -13.10 8.02 14.85
N TYR A 97 -14.11 7.38 14.30
CA TYR A 97 -14.41 5.98 14.59
C TYR A 97 -13.26 5.05 14.15
N LEU A 98 -12.71 5.29 12.96
CA LEU A 98 -11.61 4.50 12.40
C LEU A 98 -10.32 4.71 13.21
N ALA A 99 -9.96 5.95 13.54
CA ALA A 99 -8.77 6.29 14.32
C ALA A 99 -8.79 5.66 15.74
N GLY A 100 -9.97 5.45 16.32
CA GLY A 100 -10.10 4.77 17.61
C GLY A 100 -9.98 3.23 17.55
N ARG A 101 -9.84 2.63 16.35
CA ARG A 101 -9.86 1.17 16.15
C ARG A 101 -8.71 0.63 15.33
N TYR A 102 -8.20 1.42 14.41
CA TYR A 102 -7.20 1.00 13.43
C TYR A 102 -6.01 1.94 13.44
N GLN A 103 -4.82 1.39 13.38
CA GLN A 103 -3.60 2.16 13.21
C GLN A 103 -3.46 2.71 11.79
N MET A 104 -4.05 2.02 10.81
CA MET A 104 -4.02 2.42 9.40
C MET A 104 -5.42 2.30 8.80
N PHE A 105 -5.83 3.33 8.06
CA PHE A 105 -7.12 3.35 7.35
C PHE A 105 -7.14 4.37 6.21
N CYS A 106 -8.05 4.17 5.24
CA CYS A 106 -8.35 5.17 4.23
C CYS A 106 -9.09 6.35 4.87
N LYS A 107 -8.57 7.56 4.72
CA LYS A 107 -9.21 8.80 5.17
C LYS A 107 -10.51 9.04 4.39
N ARG A 108 -11.60 9.23 5.12
CA ARG A 108 -12.86 9.66 4.55
C ARG A 108 -12.78 11.16 4.24
N ASN A 109 -12.72 11.52 2.96
CA ASN A 109 -12.81 12.90 2.48
C ASN A 109 -13.91 13.01 1.44
N ALA A 110 -14.15 14.21 0.89
CA ALA A 110 -15.23 14.43 -0.08
C ALA A 110 -15.10 13.50 -1.31
N ARG A 111 -13.89 13.40 -1.87
CA ARG A 111 -13.61 12.53 -3.02
C ARG A 111 -13.88 11.05 -2.71
N TYR A 112 -13.46 10.58 -1.52
CA TYR A 112 -13.75 9.20 -1.10
C TYR A 112 -15.25 8.95 -1.03
N MET A 113 -16.00 9.88 -0.44
CA MET A 113 -17.47 9.74 -0.27
C MET A 113 -18.20 9.78 -1.61
N GLU A 114 -17.78 10.62 -2.54
CA GLU A 114 -18.31 10.70 -3.90
C GLU A 114 -18.05 9.40 -4.68
N ASN A 115 -16.81 8.88 -4.64
CA ASN A 115 -16.47 7.63 -5.29
C ASN A 115 -17.26 6.45 -4.72
N LEU A 116 -17.36 6.34 -3.39
CA LEU A 116 -18.14 5.30 -2.74
C LEU A 116 -19.63 5.35 -3.14
N GLN A 117 -20.19 6.54 -3.30
CA GLN A 117 -21.57 6.70 -3.79
C GLN A 117 -21.71 6.26 -5.24
N ALA A 118 -20.75 6.62 -6.10
CA ALA A 118 -20.74 6.22 -7.51
C ALA A 118 -20.61 4.69 -7.67
N GLU A 119 -19.74 4.05 -6.88
CA GLU A 119 -19.56 2.60 -6.83
C GLU A 119 -20.87 1.91 -6.42
N ARG A 120 -21.52 2.35 -5.36
CA ARG A 120 -22.81 1.79 -4.90
C ARG A 120 -23.92 1.88 -5.96
N ILE A 121 -23.91 2.93 -6.76
CA ILE A 121 -24.87 3.07 -7.87
C ILE A 121 -24.55 2.10 -9.01
N ALA A 122 -23.26 1.90 -9.30
CA ALA A 122 -22.80 1.01 -10.37
C ALA A 122 -22.99 -0.47 -10.02
N GLU A 123 -22.82 -0.84 -8.76
CA GLU A 123 -22.89 -2.23 -8.24
C GLU A 123 -24.32 -2.70 -7.91
N THR A 124 -25.35 -1.87 -8.12
CA THR A 124 -26.72 -2.28 -7.88
C THR A 124 -27.11 -3.45 -8.79
N GLY A 125 -27.15 -4.64 -8.24
CA GLY A 125 -27.54 -5.88 -8.93
C GLY A 125 -26.45 -6.95 -9.06
N GLU A 126 -25.22 -6.67 -8.67
CA GLU A 126 -24.17 -7.70 -8.58
C GLU A 126 -24.31 -8.48 -7.26
N ALA A 127 -24.21 -9.80 -7.36
CA ALA A 127 -24.18 -10.66 -6.18
C ALA A 127 -22.87 -10.42 -5.42
N MET A 128 -22.96 -10.31 -4.09
CA MET A 128 -21.77 -10.31 -3.24
C MET A 128 -20.95 -11.58 -3.49
N PRO A 129 -19.61 -11.50 -3.54
CA PRO A 129 -18.80 -12.69 -3.71
C PRO A 129 -19.01 -13.67 -2.55
N ASP A 130 -18.97 -14.96 -2.85
CA ASP A 130 -19.17 -16.05 -1.87
C ASP A 130 -18.09 -16.09 -0.77
N HIS A 131 -17.04 -15.30 -0.91
CA HIS A 131 -15.94 -15.19 0.05
C HIS A 131 -15.60 -13.72 0.32
N ILE A 132 -15.09 -13.46 1.53
CA ILE A 132 -14.61 -12.12 1.90
C ILE A 132 -13.35 -11.81 1.09
N PRO A 133 -13.35 -10.75 0.28
CA PRO A 133 -12.15 -10.37 -0.47
C PRO A 133 -10.99 -10.02 0.47
N LEU A 134 -9.80 -10.36 0.06
CA LEU A 134 -8.57 -10.06 0.81
C LEU A 134 -7.74 -9.03 0.05
N PHE A 135 -7.07 -8.16 0.80
CA PHE A 135 -6.10 -7.23 0.22
C PHE A 135 -4.69 -7.80 0.24
N MET A 136 -3.97 -7.53 -0.84
CA MET A 136 -2.52 -7.64 -0.88
C MET A 136 -1.90 -6.24 -0.95
N ALA A 137 -0.72 -6.10 -0.38
CA ALA A 137 0.06 -4.86 -0.45
C ALA A 137 1.53 -5.14 -0.70
N ARG A 138 2.23 -4.11 -1.16
CA ARG A 138 3.67 -4.10 -1.38
C ARG A 138 4.24 -2.74 -0.99
N VAL A 139 5.35 -2.74 -0.27
CA VAL A 139 6.13 -1.52 -0.01
C VAL A 139 6.70 -1.00 -1.33
N THR A 140 6.51 0.29 -1.61
CA THR A 140 7.04 0.96 -2.80
C THR A 140 8.20 1.88 -2.48
N ASP A 141 8.15 2.65 -1.39
CA ASP A 141 9.27 3.45 -0.89
C ASP A 141 9.57 3.09 0.57
N VAL A 142 10.71 2.44 0.78
CA VAL A 142 11.13 1.95 2.10
C VAL A 142 11.31 3.09 3.09
N THR A 143 11.93 4.20 2.66
CA THR A 143 12.18 5.34 3.54
C THR A 143 10.87 5.94 4.06
N SER A 144 9.92 6.15 3.17
CA SER A 144 8.59 6.67 3.52
C SER A 144 7.83 5.67 4.41
N MET A 145 7.93 4.36 4.13
CA MET A 145 7.25 3.35 4.94
C MET A 145 7.82 3.27 6.35
N LEU A 146 9.14 3.23 6.51
CA LEU A 146 9.77 3.14 7.83
C LEU A 146 9.51 4.37 8.69
N ARG A 147 9.37 5.56 8.11
CA ARG A 147 9.01 6.79 8.84
C ARG A 147 7.63 6.73 9.49
N LEU A 148 6.70 5.95 8.93
CA LEU A 148 5.35 5.78 9.47
C LEU A 148 5.30 4.81 10.66
N ILE A 149 6.37 4.05 10.90
CA ILE A 149 6.41 3.03 11.94
C ILE A 149 7.11 3.62 13.17
N GLY A 150 6.35 3.79 14.26
CA GLY A 150 6.88 4.22 15.55
C GLY A 150 7.17 3.04 16.49
N SER A 151 7.88 3.31 17.57
CA SER A 151 8.08 2.35 18.65
C SER A 151 7.84 3.02 20.00
N ARG A 152 7.59 2.23 21.06
CA ARG A 152 7.39 2.75 22.42
C ARG A 152 8.65 3.36 23.03
N GLU A 153 9.81 2.93 22.55
CA GLU A 153 11.13 3.36 23.03
C GLU A 153 11.98 3.78 21.83
N LYS A 154 12.86 4.74 22.04
CA LYS A 154 13.84 5.11 21.03
C LYS A 154 14.82 3.97 20.81
N LYS A 155 14.93 3.52 19.55
CA LYS A 155 15.88 2.50 19.11
C LYS A 155 16.55 2.94 17.83
N VAL A 156 17.80 2.57 17.66
CA VAL A 156 18.55 2.74 16.41
C VAL A 156 18.81 1.36 15.84
N LEU A 157 18.43 1.15 14.60
CA LEU A 157 18.60 -0.11 13.89
C LEU A 157 19.30 0.14 12.55
N TYR A 158 20.27 -0.69 12.25
CA TYR A 158 20.95 -0.69 10.96
C TYR A 158 20.37 -1.80 10.08
N LEU A 159 19.79 -1.37 8.95
CA LEU A 159 19.09 -2.25 8.05
C LEU A 159 19.83 -2.41 6.74
N LYS A 160 19.81 -3.62 6.19
CA LYS A 160 20.13 -3.89 4.80
C LYS A 160 18.86 -4.31 4.08
N ILE A 161 18.45 -3.55 3.07
CA ILE A 161 17.24 -3.80 2.29
C ILE A 161 17.60 -4.26 0.90
N LYS A 162 16.86 -5.27 0.42
CA LYS A 162 16.91 -5.76 -0.97
C LYS A 162 15.52 -5.69 -1.57
N ASP A 163 15.43 -5.12 -2.77
CA ASP A 163 14.21 -5.06 -3.57
C ASP A 163 14.54 -5.44 -5.02
N PRO A 164 14.00 -6.53 -5.54
CA PRO A 164 14.33 -6.99 -6.90
C PRO A 164 13.68 -6.14 -7.99
N ILE A 165 12.73 -5.26 -7.65
CA ILE A 165 11.92 -4.50 -8.62
C ILE A 165 12.18 -3.00 -8.52
N VAL A 166 12.23 -2.46 -7.30
CA VAL A 166 12.42 -1.03 -7.06
C VAL A 166 13.85 -0.79 -6.56
N GLU A 167 14.76 -0.54 -7.49
CA GLU A 167 16.19 -0.47 -7.19
C GLU A 167 16.56 0.58 -6.13
N ARG A 168 15.84 1.72 -6.09
CA ARG A 168 16.06 2.76 -5.08
C ARG A 168 15.86 2.30 -3.64
N ASN A 169 15.15 1.20 -3.40
CA ASN A 169 14.99 0.60 -2.08
C ASN A 169 16.20 -0.21 -1.63
N ASN A 170 17.11 -0.59 -2.56
CA ASN A 170 18.29 -1.36 -2.20
C ASN A 170 19.30 -0.48 -1.47
N GLY A 171 19.87 -1.00 -0.40
CA GLY A 171 20.95 -0.32 0.31
C GLY A 171 20.93 -0.52 1.81
N TYR A 172 21.70 0.33 2.49
CA TYR A 172 21.82 0.35 3.93
C TYR A 172 21.09 1.57 4.49
N PHE A 173 20.41 1.39 5.62
CA PHE A 173 19.61 2.43 6.26
C PHE A 173 19.88 2.44 7.77
N CYS A 174 20.04 3.63 8.32
CA CYS A 174 19.96 3.87 9.76
C CYS A 174 18.54 4.29 10.09
N TRP A 175 17.83 3.46 10.83
CA TRP A 175 16.44 3.72 11.24
C TRP A 175 16.39 4.00 12.74
N THR A 176 16.15 5.25 13.08
CA THR A 176 15.87 5.67 14.46
C THR A 176 14.36 5.69 14.67
N THR A 177 13.85 4.70 15.37
CA THR A 177 12.43 4.62 15.73
C THR A 177 12.20 5.25 17.09
N ALA A 178 11.08 5.97 17.24
CA ALA A 178 10.70 6.64 18.48
C ALA A 178 9.16 6.72 18.59
N PRO A 179 8.61 7.06 19.80
CA PRO A 179 7.17 7.17 19.98
C PRO A 179 6.51 8.27 19.14
N GLU A 180 7.18 9.39 18.94
CA GLU A 180 6.62 10.55 18.26
C GLU A 180 6.93 10.56 16.77
N GLU A 181 8.18 10.30 16.40
CA GLU A 181 8.62 10.36 15.01
C GLU A 181 9.79 9.41 14.79
N SER A 182 9.74 8.68 13.69
CA SER A 182 10.84 7.83 13.23
C SER A 182 11.63 8.54 12.13
N VAL A 183 12.95 8.48 12.24
CA VAL A 183 13.89 9.05 11.27
C VAL A 183 14.57 7.93 10.52
N VAL A 184 14.69 8.07 9.21
CA VAL A 184 15.36 7.10 8.33
C VAL A 184 16.38 7.82 7.48
N GLU A 185 17.61 7.38 7.59
CA GLU A 185 18.73 7.91 6.82
C GLU A 185 19.33 6.80 5.96
N ARG A 186 19.48 7.07 4.67
CA ARG A 186 20.18 6.16 3.77
C ARG A 186 21.69 6.31 3.98
N MET A 187 22.39 5.20 4.11
CA MET A 187 23.83 5.17 4.30
C MET A 187 24.53 4.94 2.95
N GLU A 188 25.63 5.62 2.74
CA GLU A 188 26.46 5.44 1.54
C GLU A 188 27.31 4.15 1.60
N GLU A 189 27.71 3.78 2.82
CA GLU A 189 28.55 2.61 3.08
C GLU A 189 27.85 1.64 4.03
N ALA A 190 28.27 0.37 3.99
CA ALA A 190 27.79 -0.65 4.90
C ALA A 190 28.20 -0.30 6.35
N PRO A 191 27.27 -0.37 7.32
CA PRO A 191 27.63 -0.22 8.72
C PRO A 191 28.48 -1.41 9.20
N GLU A 192 29.20 -1.22 10.31
CA GLU A 192 29.99 -2.30 10.92
C GLU A 192 29.12 -3.48 11.39
N HIS A 193 27.87 -3.19 11.77
CA HIS A 193 26.89 -4.17 12.21
C HIS A 193 25.56 -3.94 11.47
N ILE A 194 24.88 -5.01 11.10
CA ILE A 194 23.54 -5.01 10.51
C ILE A 194 22.61 -5.72 11.49
N ASP A 195 21.60 -5.01 11.99
CA ASP A 195 20.61 -5.58 12.89
C ASP A 195 19.59 -6.45 12.16
N LEU A 196 19.18 -6.03 10.95
CA LEU A 196 18.21 -6.74 10.13
C LEU A 196 18.57 -6.69 8.65
N GLU A 197 18.52 -7.84 7.99
CA GLU A 197 18.53 -7.94 6.53
C GLU A 197 17.13 -8.31 6.06
N LEU A 198 16.53 -7.45 5.23
CA LEU A 198 15.15 -7.59 4.78
C LEU A 198 15.10 -7.63 3.26
N THR A 199 14.20 -8.44 2.74
CA THR A 199 13.80 -8.42 1.33
C THR A 199 12.37 -7.92 1.24
N ILE A 200 12.07 -7.05 0.26
CA ILE A 200 10.70 -6.65 0.00
C ILE A 200 10.00 -7.84 -0.66
N GLY A 201 8.95 -8.36 0.03
CA GLY A 201 8.18 -9.54 -0.40
C GLY A 201 8.22 -10.69 0.59
#